data_844ce1535fc58fb8fe1648bca7adcabb
#
_entry.id   844ce1535fc58fb8fe1648bca7adcabb
#
_cell.length_a   1.000
_cell.length_b   1.000
_cell.length_c   1.000
_cell.angle_alpha   90.00
_cell.angle_beta   90.00
_cell.angle_gamma   90.00
#
_symmetry.space_group_name_H-M   'P 1'
#
loop_
_entity.id
_entity.type
_entity.pdbx_description
1 polymer ?
#
loop_
_entity_poly.entity_id
_entity_poly.type
_entity_poly.pdbx_seq_one_letter_code
_entity_poly.pdbx_strand_id
1 'polypeptide(L)'
;MTQLTLRDSQEGDFKSIVLLNDAEVAQTSAMDIDRLRHLHGLSDHHKVAEVEGRIAGFVLAIRSGALYENDNFSWFTERVGDFMYVDRIVIGSRFAGMGIGSALYADLFLRSRALGIATITCEYNLIPPNPASRAFHDKFGFSELGTQWVADGTKQVSLQSAAI
;
A
#
# COMPACT_ATOMS: atom_id res chain seq x y z
N MET A 1 10.54 -11.43 -23.68
CA MET A 1 9.82 -10.33 -23.00
C MET A 1 9.24 -10.80 -21.68
N THR A 2 9.52 -10.10 -20.63
CA THR A 2 8.95 -10.41 -19.32
C THR A 2 7.50 -9.96 -19.26
N GLN A 3 6.58 -10.86 -18.98
CA GLN A 3 5.16 -10.55 -18.92
C GLN A 3 4.75 -10.22 -17.49
N LEU A 4 4.19 -9.04 -17.29
CA LEU A 4 3.60 -8.59 -16.04
C LEU A 4 2.09 -8.74 -16.11
N THR A 5 1.51 -9.41 -15.13
CA THR A 5 0.05 -9.56 -14.99
C THR A 5 -0.38 -9.04 -13.61
N LEU A 6 -1.44 -8.23 -13.58
CA LEU A 6 -2.08 -7.81 -12.34
C LEU A 6 -3.38 -8.59 -12.17
N ARG A 7 -3.62 -9.11 -10.99
CA ARG A 7 -4.87 -9.82 -10.68
C ARG A 7 -5.24 -9.70 -9.20
N ASP A 8 -6.47 -10.00 -8.88
CA ASP A 8 -6.90 -10.05 -7.48
C ASP A 8 -6.10 -11.12 -6.73
N SER A 9 -5.73 -10.79 -5.48
CA SER A 9 -5.08 -11.75 -4.61
C SER A 9 -6.07 -12.82 -4.15
N GLN A 10 -5.56 -14.01 -3.92
CA GLN A 10 -6.32 -15.17 -3.46
C GLN A 10 -5.62 -15.80 -2.26
N GLU A 11 -6.32 -16.62 -1.51
CA GLU A 11 -5.77 -17.32 -0.34
C GLU A 11 -4.47 -18.05 -0.66
N GLY A 12 -4.35 -18.63 -1.85
CA GLY A 12 -3.15 -19.34 -2.30
C GLY A 12 -1.92 -18.44 -2.48
N ASP A 13 -2.10 -17.11 -2.55
CA ASP A 13 -1.01 -16.13 -2.68
C ASP A 13 -0.47 -15.69 -1.32
N PHE A 14 -1.18 -15.93 -0.24
CA PHE A 14 -0.91 -15.31 1.07
C PHE A 14 0.47 -15.65 1.60
N LYS A 15 0.93 -16.87 1.43
CA LYS A 15 2.27 -17.26 1.85
C LYS A 15 3.35 -16.41 1.15
N SER A 16 3.22 -16.24 -0.16
CA SER A 16 4.15 -15.40 -0.94
C SER A 16 4.09 -13.93 -0.54
N ILE A 17 2.89 -13.42 -0.28
CA ILE A 17 2.68 -12.03 0.17
C ILE A 17 3.36 -11.80 1.52
N VAL A 18 3.18 -12.72 2.48
CA VAL A 18 3.82 -12.62 3.80
C VAL A 18 5.34 -12.62 3.67
N LEU A 19 5.91 -13.48 2.80
CA LEU A 19 7.36 -13.53 2.57
C LEU A 19 7.88 -12.21 1.98
N LEU A 20 7.17 -11.62 1.03
CA LEU A 20 7.54 -10.32 0.47
C LEU A 20 7.51 -9.23 1.54
N ASN A 21 6.46 -9.22 2.38
CA ASN A 21 6.32 -8.26 3.45
C ASN A 21 7.44 -8.39 4.49
N ASP A 22 7.83 -9.61 4.85
CA ASP A 22 8.90 -9.86 5.81
C ASP A 22 10.23 -9.28 5.34
N ALA A 23 10.51 -9.34 4.05
CA ALA A 23 11.73 -8.78 3.47
C ALA A 23 11.79 -7.25 3.58
N GLU A 24 10.63 -6.58 3.69
CA GLU A 24 10.50 -5.12 3.74
C GLU A 24 9.93 -4.62 5.07
N VAL A 25 9.99 -5.43 6.13
CA VAL A 25 9.34 -5.15 7.42
C VAL A 25 9.82 -3.84 8.07
N ALA A 26 11.03 -3.40 7.78
CA ALA A 26 11.56 -2.13 8.29
C ALA A 26 10.78 -0.92 7.75
N GLN A 27 10.17 -1.04 6.57
CA GLN A 27 9.43 0.02 5.90
C GLN A 27 7.91 -0.17 5.98
N THR A 28 7.47 -1.33 6.44
CA THR A 28 6.06 -1.65 6.68
C THR A 28 5.88 -2.06 8.14
N SER A 29 4.87 -2.87 8.40
CA SER A 29 4.72 -3.55 9.69
C SER A 29 4.70 -5.05 9.49
N ALA A 30 5.09 -5.80 10.53
CA ALA A 30 5.05 -7.25 10.50
C ALA A 30 3.62 -7.75 10.24
N MET A 31 3.52 -8.83 9.47
CA MET A 31 2.23 -9.39 9.07
C MET A 31 2.36 -10.90 8.90
N ASP A 32 1.65 -11.66 9.74
CA ASP A 32 1.48 -13.09 9.55
C ASP A 32 0.27 -13.39 8.65
N ILE A 33 0.02 -14.65 8.37
CA ILE A 33 -1.10 -15.06 7.50
C ILE A 33 -2.45 -14.68 8.10
N ASP A 34 -2.61 -14.80 9.40
CA ASP A 34 -3.88 -14.44 10.06
C ASP A 34 -4.14 -12.94 9.96
N ARG A 35 -3.10 -12.12 10.15
CA ARG A 35 -3.20 -10.67 9.96
C ARG A 35 -3.52 -10.33 8.51
N LEU A 36 -2.85 -10.96 7.56
CA LEU A 36 -3.12 -10.75 6.14
C LEU A 36 -4.56 -11.13 5.77
N ARG A 37 -5.05 -12.25 6.28
CA ARG A 37 -6.43 -12.68 6.04
C ARG A 37 -7.42 -11.65 6.58
N HIS A 38 -7.16 -11.09 7.76
CA HIS A 38 -7.97 -10.02 8.34
C HIS A 38 -7.96 -8.76 7.45
N LEU A 39 -6.78 -8.30 7.04
CA LEU A 39 -6.64 -7.12 6.18
C LEU A 39 -7.27 -7.35 4.80
N HIS A 40 -7.10 -8.54 4.24
CA HIS A 40 -7.75 -8.91 2.98
C HIS A 40 -9.28 -8.78 3.07
N GLY A 41 -9.86 -9.22 4.19
CA GLY A 41 -11.29 -9.10 4.44
C GLY A 41 -11.79 -7.65 4.57
N LEU A 42 -10.93 -6.73 5.00
CA LEU A 42 -11.23 -5.29 5.07
C LEU A 42 -10.99 -4.57 3.74
N SER A 43 -10.20 -5.15 2.85
CA SER A 43 -9.72 -4.47 1.64
C SER A 43 -10.81 -4.32 0.58
N ASP A 44 -10.75 -3.21 -0.14
CA ASP A 44 -11.53 -2.96 -1.35
C ASP A 44 -10.70 -3.19 -2.61
N HIS A 45 -9.37 -3.22 -2.46
CA HIS A 45 -8.45 -3.41 -3.56
C HIS A 45 -7.21 -4.13 -3.02
N HIS A 46 -7.09 -5.41 -3.36
CA HIS A 46 -5.94 -6.21 -2.98
C HIS A 46 -5.47 -7.00 -4.20
N LYS A 47 -4.42 -6.50 -4.84
CA LYS A 47 -3.88 -7.01 -6.09
C LYS A 47 -2.47 -7.54 -5.91
N VAL A 48 -2.18 -8.60 -6.63
CA VAL A 48 -0.81 -9.09 -6.81
C VAL A 48 -0.34 -8.80 -8.22
N ALA A 49 0.95 -8.55 -8.35
CA ALA A 49 1.65 -8.46 -9.62
C ALA A 49 2.40 -9.76 -9.83
N GLU A 50 2.15 -10.41 -10.95
CA GLU A 50 2.75 -11.69 -11.30
C GLU A 50 3.70 -11.51 -12.47
N VAL A 51 4.93 -12.02 -12.33
CA VAL A 51 5.95 -12.02 -13.38
C VAL A 51 6.43 -13.45 -13.54
N GLU A 52 6.22 -14.03 -14.73
CA GLU A 52 6.62 -15.40 -15.04
C GLU A 52 6.12 -16.42 -14.00
N GLY A 53 4.88 -16.28 -13.58
CA GLY A 53 4.23 -17.17 -12.61
C GLY A 53 4.65 -16.96 -11.16
N ARG A 54 5.42 -15.90 -10.86
CA ARG A 54 5.86 -15.57 -9.50
C ARG A 54 5.21 -14.29 -9.02
N ILE A 55 4.85 -14.26 -7.75
CA ILE A 55 4.35 -13.04 -7.12
C ILE A 55 5.53 -12.08 -6.93
N ALA A 56 5.53 -11.00 -7.69
CA ALA A 56 6.61 -10.00 -7.72
C ALA A 56 6.34 -8.81 -6.80
N GLY A 57 5.08 -8.58 -6.44
CA GLY A 57 4.68 -7.49 -5.58
C GLY A 57 3.19 -7.53 -5.31
N PHE A 58 2.74 -6.67 -4.40
CA PHE A 58 1.31 -6.55 -4.10
C PHE A 58 0.98 -5.15 -3.58
N VAL A 59 -0.30 -4.78 -3.68
CA VAL A 59 -0.86 -3.59 -3.05
C VAL A 59 -2.13 -4.00 -2.30
N LEU A 60 -2.29 -3.48 -1.09
CA LEU A 60 -3.48 -3.68 -0.27
C LEU A 60 -4.03 -2.32 0.13
N ALA A 61 -5.27 -2.02 -0.28
CA ALA A 61 -5.91 -0.75 -0.02
C ALA A 61 -7.31 -0.94 0.58
N ILE A 62 -7.65 -0.04 1.48
CA ILE A 62 -8.87 -0.09 2.29
C ILE A 62 -9.59 1.24 2.16
N ARG A 63 -10.87 1.20 1.78
CA ARG A 63 -11.69 2.40 1.65
C ARG A 63 -12.05 2.97 3.01
N SER A 64 -12.19 4.29 3.09
CA SER A 64 -12.74 5.00 4.24
C SER A 64 -14.08 4.38 4.70
N GLY A 65 -14.32 4.40 5.99
CA GLY A 65 -15.53 3.78 6.59
C GLY A 65 -15.34 2.33 7.03
N ALA A 66 -14.24 1.68 6.68
CA ALA A 66 -13.93 0.34 7.17
C ALA A 66 -13.67 0.35 8.68
N LEU A 67 -13.96 -0.79 9.33
CA LEU A 67 -13.67 -0.99 10.75
C LEU A 67 -12.22 -1.43 10.93
N TYR A 68 -11.30 -0.52 10.62
CA TYR A 68 -9.87 -0.76 10.66
C TYR A 68 -9.22 0.03 11.79
N GLU A 69 -8.75 -0.67 12.82
CA GLU A 69 -8.05 -0.09 13.96
C GLU A 69 -6.57 0.10 13.60
N ASN A 70 -6.24 1.30 13.11
CA ASN A 70 -4.90 1.68 12.69
C ASN A 70 -4.73 3.19 12.87
N ASP A 71 -3.63 3.62 13.48
CA ASP A 71 -3.41 5.03 13.81
C ASP A 71 -3.41 5.92 12.56
N ASN A 72 -2.79 5.47 11.48
CA ASN A 72 -2.71 6.25 10.25
C ASN A 72 -4.08 6.33 9.56
N PHE A 73 -4.78 5.21 9.48
CA PHE A 73 -6.14 5.17 8.93
C PHE A 73 -7.08 6.10 9.71
N SER A 74 -7.01 6.05 11.04
CA SER A 74 -7.81 6.93 11.93
C SER A 74 -7.48 8.39 11.72
N TRP A 75 -6.20 8.71 11.53
CA TRP A 75 -5.76 10.08 11.25
C TRP A 75 -6.44 10.65 10.01
N PHE A 76 -6.50 9.86 8.92
CA PHE A 76 -7.18 10.25 7.69
C PHE A 76 -8.70 10.31 7.87
N THR A 77 -9.30 9.39 8.61
CA THR A 77 -10.74 9.37 8.88
C THR A 77 -11.20 10.67 9.54
N GLU A 78 -10.38 11.25 10.42
CA GLU A 78 -10.70 12.49 11.11
C GLU A 78 -10.54 13.75 10.24
N ARG A 79 -9.82 13.67 9.13
CA ARG A 79 -9.38 14.85 8.35
C ARG A 79 -9.77 14.85 6.89
N VAL A 80 -9.95 13.66 6.31
CA VAL A 80 -10.28 13.49 4.90
C VAL A 80 -11.65 12.83 4.80
N GLY A 81 -12.44 13.23 3.82
CA GLY A 81 -13.78 12.68 3.64
C GLY A 81 -13.75 11.24 3.15
N ASP A 82 -14.05 11.02 1.87
CA ASP A 82 -13.95 9.70 1.26
C ASP A 82 -12.56 9.50 0.65
N PHE A 83 -11.94 8.38 0.93
CA PHE A 83 -10.59 8.09 0.45
C PHE A 83 -10.37 6.58 0.28
N MET A 84 -9.38 6.25 -0.54
CA MET A 84 -8.81 4.90 -0.61
C MET A 84 -7.44 4.94 0.04
N TYR A 85 -7.28 4.23 1.14
CA TYR A 85 -6.04 4.19 1.90
C TYR A 85 -5.18 3.02 1.48
N VAL A 86 -3.96 3.29 1.03
CA VAL A 86 -2.97 2.25 0.75
C VAL A 86 -2.34 1.84 2.07
N ASP A 87 -2.76 0.69 2.61
CA ASP A 87 -2.17 0.15 3.84
C ASP A 87 -0.71 -0.22 3.60
N ARG A 88 -0.43 -0.87 2.47
CA ARG A 88 0.93 -1.19 2.05
C ARG A 88 1.01 -1.50 0.56
N ILE A 89 2.17 -1.21 0.00
CA ILE A 89 2.60 -1.62 -1.34
C ILE A 89 4.03 -2.16 -1.20
N VAL A 90 4.25 -3.37 -1.66
CA VAL A 90 5.55 -4.04 -1.54
C VAL A 90 5.95 -4.64 -2.87
N ILE A 91 7.17 -4.36 -3.30
CA ILE A 91 7.75 -4.93 -4.52
C ILE A 91 8.96 -5.77 -4.11
N GLY A 92 9.03 -7.01 -4.58
CA GLY A 92 10.17 -7.87 -4.32
C GLY A 92 11.45 -7.29 -4.91
N SER A 93 12.55 -7.33 -4.14
CA SER A 93 13.82 -6.73 -4.55
C SER A 93 14.36 -7.28 -5.87
N ARG A 94 14.06 -8.55 -6.17
CA ARG A 94 14.42 -9.19 -7.44
C ARG A 94 13.75 -8.55 -8.66
N PHE A 95 12.66 -7.85 -8.45
CA PHE A 95 11.83 -7.27 -9.50
C PHE A 95 11.89 -5.74 -9.52
N ALA A 96 12.84 -5.16 -8.79
CA ALA A 96 13.05 -3.72 -8.77
C ALA A 96 13.36 -3.18 -10.17
N GLY A 97 12.89 -1.98 -10.47
CA GLY A 97 13.14 -1.32 -11.75
C GLY A 97 12.29 -1.82 -12.92
N MET A 98 11.31 -2.70 -12.69
CA MET A 98 10.44 -3.23 -13.74
C MET A 98 9.12 -2.47 -13.89
N GLY A 99 8.92 -1.38 -13.15
CA GLY A 99 7.69 -0.59 -13.22
C GLY A 99 6.48 -1.22 -12.53
N ILE A 100 6.69 -2.21 -11.67
CA ILE A 100 5.60 -2.95 -11.01
C ILE A 100 4.81 -2.05 -10.06
N GLY A 101 5.50 -1.25 -9.25
CA GLY A 101 4.83 -0.30 -8.34
C GLY A 101 3.97 0.69 -9.10
N SER A 102 4.47 1.22 -10.21
CA SER A 102 3.72 2.15 -11.06
C SER A 102 2.49 1.47 -11.68
N ALA A 103 2.61 0.23 -12.12
CA ALA A 103 1.48 -0.54 -12.66
C ALA A 103 0.41 -0.80 -11.59
N LEU A 104 0.81 -1.18 -10.38
CA LEU A 104 -0.11 -1.40 -9.26
C LEU A 104 -0.85 -0.12 -8.87
N TYR A 105 -0.16 1.03 -8.83
CA TYR A 105 -0.80 2.31 -8.51
C TYR A 105 -1.70 2.81 -9.64
N ALA A 106 -1.30 2.65 -10.90
CA ALA A 106 -2.17 3.02 -12.03
C ALA A 106 -3.50 2.26 -11.97
N ASP A 107 -3.44 0.97 -11.70
CA ASP A 107 -4.62 0.12 -11.54
C ASP A 107 -5.47 0.54 -10.33
N LEU A 108 -4.85 0.81 -9.19
CA LEU A 108 -5.53 1.31 -7.99
C LEU A 108 -6.25 2.64 -8.25
N PHE A 109 -5.58 3.58 -8.91
CA PHE A 109 -6.15 4.89 -9.22
C PHE A 109 -7.34 4.77 -10.16
N LEU A 110 -7.22 3.92 -11.19
CA LEU A 110 -8.32 3.64 -12.13
C LEU A 110 -9.53 3.04 -11.41
N ARG A 111 -9.31 2.06 -10.56
CA ARG A 111 -10.37 1.43 -9.75
C ARG A 111 -11.03 2.43 -8.80
N SER A 112 -10.25 3.25 -8.15
CA SER A 112 -10.75 4.25 -7.21
C SER A 112 -11.62 5.30 -7.91
N ARG A 113 -11.20 5.76 -9.09
CA ARG A 113 -12.03 6.66 -9.93
C ARG A 113 -13.36 6.00 -10.30
N ALA A 114 -13.33 4.73 -10.68
CA ALA A 114 -14.54 3.98 -11.04
C ALA A 114 -15.51 3.85 -9.85
N LEU A 115 -15.01 3.86 -8.63
CA LEU A 115 -15.80 3.85 -7.40
C LEU A 115 -16.26 5.23 -6.95
N GLY A 116 -15.89 6.29 -7.67
CA GLY A 116 -16.22 7.67 -7.31
C GLY A 116 -15.35 8.25 -6.19
N ILE A 117 -14.22 7.63 -5.89
CA ILE A 117 -13.27 8.10 -4.88
C ILE A 117 -12.32 9.11 -5.53
N ALA A 118 -12.18 10.28 -4.91
CA ALA A 118 -11.37 11.38 -5.45
C ALA A 118 -10.00 11.50 -4.79
N THR A 119 -9.72 10.74 -3.73
CA THR A 119 -8.49 10.89 -2.93
C THR A 119 -7.90 9.54 -2.58
N ILE A 120 -6.62 9.39 -2.87
CA ILE A 120 -5.81 8.26 -2.41
C ILE A 120 -4.95 8.74 -1.24
N THR A 121 -4.86 7.96 -0.19
CA THR A 121 -4.03 8.27 0.98
C THR A 121 -3.03 7.16 1.25
N CYS A 122 -1.92 7.52 1.83
CA CYS A 122 -0.89 6.58 2.27
C CYS A 122 0.04 7.24 3.27
N GLU A 123 0.98 6.50 3.82
CA GLU A 123 2.10 7.06 4.58
C GLU A 123 3.40 6.40 4.16
N TYR A 124 4.51 7.10 4.41
CA TYR A 124 5.85 6.52 4.35
C TYR A 124 6.70 7.05 5.50
N ASN A 125 7.74 6.31 5.84
CA ASN A 125 8.60 6.63 6.97
C ASN A 125 9.46 7.86 6.69
N LEU A 126 9.48 8.79 7.66
CA LEU A 126 10.45 9.89 7.73
C LEU A 126 11.62 9.48 8.65
N ILE A 127 11.31 8.76 9.72
CA ILE A 127 12.28 8.23 10.68
C ILE A 127 11.92 6.77 10.96
N PRO A 128 12.77 5.80 10.57
CA PRO A 128 13.92 5.96 9.67
C PRO A 128 13.49 6.38 8.26
N PRO A 129 14.34 7.12 7.51
CA PRO A 129 13.95 7.65 6.22
C PRO A 129 13.78 6.57 5.15
N ASN A 130 12.86 6.81 4.22
CA ASN A 130 12.62 5.96 3.06
C ASN A 130 12.60 6.82 1.79
N PRO A 131 13.77 7.27 1.30
CA PRO A 131 13.83 8.17 0.15
C PRO A 131 13.30 7.56 -1.14
N ALA A 132 13.41 6.25 -1.33
CA ALA A 132 12.86 5.56 -2.50
C ALA A 132 11.34 5.65 -2.53
N SER A 133 10.67 5.44 -1.39
CA SER A 133 9.22 5.56 -1.27
C SER A 133 8.77 7.00 -1.49
N ARG A 134 9.48 7.97 -0.94
CA ARG A 134 9.20 9.39 -1.14
C ARG A 134 9.24 9.74 -2.62
N ALA A 135 10.32 9.40 -3.32
CA ALA A 135 10.48 9.68 -4.75
C ALA A 135 9.38 9.00 -5.58
N PHE A 136 9.04 7.76 -5.25
CA PHE A 136 7.98 7.01 -5.92
C PHE A 136 6.62 7.71 -5.75
N HIS A 137 6.26 8.11 -4.53
CA HIS A 137 4.98 8.75 -4.26
C HIS A 137 4.91 10.17 -4.85
N ASP A 138 6.01 10.91 -4.86
CA ASP A 138 6.06 12.24 -5.48
C ASP A 138 5.67 12.17 -6.97
N LYS A 139 6.05 11.11 -7.68
CA LYS A 139 5.67 10.91 -9.09
C LYS A 139 4.18 10.78 -9.31
N PHE A 140 3.44 10.27 -8.32
CA PHE A 140 2.01 10.06 -8.40
C PHE A 140 1.21 11.25 -7.87
N GLY A 141 1.86 12.36 -7.56
CA GLY A 141 1.20 13.58 -7.13
C GLY A 141 0.81 13.60 -5.66
N PHE A 142 1.41 12.73 -4.85
CA PHE A 142 1.19 12.78 -3.41
C PHE A 142 1.85 13.99 -2.78
N SER A 143 1.18 14.58 -1.80
CA SER A 143 1.71 15.66 -0.98
C SER A 143 1.41 15.40 0.49
N GLU A 144 2.28 15.92 1.36
CA GLU A 144 2.14 15.74 2.80
C GLU A 144 0.97 16.55 3.35
N LEU A 145 0.09 15.89 4.11
CA LEU A 145 -0.96 16.52 4.91
C LEU A 145 -0.52 16.76 6.36
N GLY A 146 0.35 15.91 6.87
CA GLY A 146 0.85 16.00 8.23
C GLY A 146 1.83 14.88 8.55
N THR A 147 2.27 14.86 9.80
CA THR A 147 3.18 13.83 10.32
C THR A 147 2.64 13.24 11.61
N GLN A 148 3.06 12.02 11.93
CA GLN A 148 2.64 11.34 13.15
C GLN A 148 3.74 10.39 13.61
N TRP A 149 3.88 10.26 14.92
CA TRP A 149 4.71 9.23 15.51
C TRP A 149 3.88 7.97 15.74
N VAL A 150 4.41 6.81 15.33
CA VAL A 150 3.77 5.50 15.46
C VAL A 150 4.76 4.50 16.05
N ALA A 151 4.33 3.25 16.26
CA ALA A 151 5.18 2.18 16.81
C ALA A 151 5.84 2.62 18.15
N ASP A 152 5.00 3.07 19.10
CA ASP A 152 5.43 3.54 20.42
C ASP A 152 6.49 4.65 20.37
N GLY A 153 6.36 5.54 19.38
CA GLY A 153 7.24 6.69 19.20
C GLY A 153 8.58 6.36 18.54
N THR A 154 8.74 5.17 17.96
CA THR A 154 9.98 4.76 17.31
C THR A 154 10.05 5.09 15.83
N LYS A 155 8.89 5.35 15.20
CA LYS A 155 8.79 5.72 13.79
C LYS A 155 7.99 7.00 13.63
N GLN A 156 8.49 7.89 12.76
CA GLN A 156 7.72 9.05 12.31
C GLN A 156 7.33 8.84 10.85
N VAL A 157 6.06 9.04 10.55
CA VAL A 157 5.53 8.91 9.19
C VAL A 157 5.05 10.24 8.65
N SER A 158 5.16 10.39 7.33
CA SER A 158 4.52 11.45 6.55
C SER A 158 3.20 10.92 6.02
N LEU A 159 2.11 11.60 6.36
CA LEU A 159 0.76 11.23 5.92
C LEU A 159 0.47 12.00 4.64
N GLN A 160 0.24 11.27 3.56
CA GLN A 160 0.23 11.76 2.19
C GLN A 160 -1.14 11.60 1.54
N SER A 161 -1.49 12.51 0.64
CA SER A 161 -2.67 12.34 -0.21
C SER A 161 -2.38 12.74 -1.65
N ALA A 162 -3.10 12.12 -2.58
CA ALA A 162 -3.13 12.47 -3.98
C ALA A 162 -4.58 12.61 -4.44
N ALA A 163 -4.88 13.70 -5.13
CA ALA A 163 -6.17 13.88 -5.81
C ALA A 163 -6.17 13.13 -7.14
N ILE A 164 -7.28 12.49 -7.46
CA ILE A 164 -7.41 11.70 -8.69
C ILE A 164 -8.66 12.05 -9.48
#